data_0234c10e6d849ed80231ac3917f00134
#
_entry.id   0234c10e6d849ed80231ac3917f00134
#
_cell.length_a   1.000
_cell.length_b   1.000
_cell.length_c   1.000
_cell.angle_alpha   90.00
_cell.angle_beta   90.00
_cell.angle_gamma   90.00
#
_symmetry.space_group_name_H-M   'P 1'
#
loop_
_entity.id
_entity.type
_entity.pdbx_description
1 polymer ?
#
loop_
_entity_poly.entity_id
_entity_poly.type
_entity_poly.pdbx_seq_one_letter_code
_entity_poly.pdbx_strand_id
1 'polypeptide(L)'
;MKNIIFDLDLTLVDTSVCEEARHHRAWAEAYSLIPQCTLYDGIETVFDIIRKHDIKACIVSTSPKPYIEKVVQHFNIPVSYIVGYHDAKPTKPHPAPMLKALELLCCNARNAISFGDRVIDIQSSNSAGIESVACFWGTKEKGDLLRSDYSHAIIRPEEIITLIR
;
A
#
# COMPACT_ATOMS: atom_id res chain seq x y z
N MET A 1 15.37 10.49 4.75
CA MET A 1 14.02 9.90 4.81
C MET A 1 14.02 8.57 4.08
N LYS A 2 13.20 7.60 4.54
CA LYS A 2 13.09 6.29 3.89
C LYS A 2 12.22 6.37 2.63
N ASN A 3 12.51 5.51 1.65
CA ASN A 3 11.59 5.26 0.55
C ASN A 3 10.36 4.50 1.07
N ILE A 4 9.21 4.73 0.46
CA ILE A 4 7.94 4.22 0.98
C ILE A 4 7.36 3.18 0.03
N ILE A 5 6.85 2.09 0.61
CA ILE A 5 6.05 1.10 -0.10
C ILE A 5 4.67 1.06 0.56
N PHE A 6 3.61 1.31 -0.21
CA PHE A 6 2.25 1.26 0.27
C PHE A 6 1.48 0.08 -0.34
N ASP A 7 0.66 -0.58 0.47
CA ASP A 7 -0.54 -1.20 -0.05
C ASP A 7 -1.57 -0.13 -0.41
N LEU A 8 -2.55 -0.44 -1.24
CA LEU A 8 -3.54 0.52 -1.72
C LEU A 8 -4.87 0.41 -0.99
N ASP A 9 -5.58 -0.70 -1.24
CA ASP A 9 -6.94 -0.91 -0.75
C ASP A 9 -6.94 -1.05 0.78
N LEU A 10 -7.77 -0.28 1.45
CA LEU A 10 -7.93 -0.25 2.92
C LEU A 10 -6.67 0.19 3.69
N THR A 11 -5.68 0.71 2.99
CA THR A 11 -4.49 1.36 3.58
C THR A 11 -4.46 2.85 3.23
N LEU A 12 -4.46 3.20 1.95
CA LEU A 12 -4.52 4.59 1.47
C LEU A 12 -5.94 5.06 1.20
N VAL A 13 -6.73 4.18 0.60
CA VAL A 13 -8.09 4.46 0.11
C VAL A 13 -9.06 3.46 0.71
N ASP A 14 -10.18 3.94 1.23
CA ASP A 14 -11.33 3.10 1.53
C ASP A 14 -12.02 2.75 0.20
N THR A 15 -11.66 1.60 -0.32
CA THR A 15 -12.19 1.03 -1.56
C THR A 15 -13.27 -0.03 -1.29
N SER A 16 -13.87 -0.03 -0.10
CA SER A 16 -14.87 -1.03 0.29
C SER A 16 -16.02 -1.14 -0.72
N VAL A 17 -16.44 -0.02 -1.31
CA VAL A 17 -17.49 0.02 -2.34
C VAL A 17 -17.13 -0.76 -3.60
N CYS A 18 -15.84 -0.91 -3.90
CA CYS A 18 -15.34 -1.65 -5.05
C CYS A 18 -15.07 -3.13 -4.77
N GLU A 19 -15.12 -3.57 -3.51
CA GLU A 19 -14.61 -4.89 -3.10
C GLU A 19 -15.33 -6.04 -3.78
N GLU A 20 -16.67 -6.02 -3.82
CA GLU A 20 -17.44 -7.07 -4.46
C GLU A 20 -17.16 -7.15 -5.97
N ALA A 21 -17.14 -6.03 -6.66
CA ALA A 21 -16.82 -5.97 -8.08
C ALA A 21 -15.40 -6.48 -8.37
N ARG A 22 -14.42 -6.13 -7.54
CA ARG A 22 -13.04 -6.65 -7.64
C ARG A 22 -12.98 -8.15 -7.41
N HIS A 23 -13.68 -8.64 -6.40
CA HIS A 23 -13.73 -10.06 -6.06
C HIS A 23 -14.28 -10.90 -7.22
N HIS A 24 -15.32 -10.42 -7.90
CA HIS A 24 -15.93 -11.05 -9.07
C HIS A 24 -15.22 -10.71 -10.39
N ARG A 25 -14.11 -9.96 -10.36
CA ARG A 25 -13.39 -9.48 -11.53
C ARG A 25 -14.27 -8.67 -12.52
N ALA A 26 -15.29 -8.01 -11.98
CA ALA A 26 -16.15 -7.10 -12.73
C ALA A 26 -15.47 -5.72 -12.82
N TRP A 27 -14.40 -5.63 -13.60
CA TRP A 27 -13.51 -4.47 -13.62
C TRP A 27 -14.19 -3.19 -14.12
N ALA A 28 -15.06 -3.29 -15.13
CA ALA A 28 -15.82 -2.12 -15.58
C ALA A 28 -16.69 -1.53 -14.47
N GLU A 29 -17.34 -2.38 -13.66
CA GLU A 29 -18.11 -1.96 -12.49
C GLU A 29 -17.20 -1.37 -11.40
N ALA A 30 -16.09 -2.06 -11.08
CA ALA A 30 -15.12 -1.55 -10.11
C ALA A 30 -14.63 -0.16 -10.49
N TYR A 31 -14.29 0.08 -11.75
CA TYR A 31 -13.85 1.39 -12.24
C TYR A 31 -14.93 2.46 -12.08
N SER A 32 -16.18 2.12 -12.36
CA SER A 32 -17.31 3.06 -12.21
C SER A 32 -17.56 3.47 -10.75
N LEU A 33 -17.14 2.66 -9.79
CA LEU A 33 -17.32 2.88 -8.36
C LEU A 33 -16.16 3.67 -7.72
N ILE A 34 -15.03 3.82 -8.39
CA ILE A 34 -13.86 4.55 -7.84
C ILE A 34 -14.23 5.96 -7.33
N PRO A 35 -15.06 6.76 -8.01
CA PRO A 35 -15.46 8.07 -7.50
C PRO A 35 -16.23 8.05 -6.17
N GLN A 36 -16.75 6.90 -5.76
CA GLN A 36 -17.41 6.71 -4.46
C GLN A 36 -16.45 6.28 -3.35
N CYS A 37 -15.21 5.96 -3.68
CA CYS A 37 -14.15 5.68 -2.70
C CYS A 37 -13.69 6.97 -2.03
N THR A 38 -13.05 6.85 -0.87
CA THR A 38 -12.53 7.99 -0.11
C THR A 38 -11.13 7.70 0.40
N LEU A 39 -10.28 8.73 0.47
CA LEU A 39 -9.03 8.64 1.24
C LEU A 39 -9.35 8.54 2.73
N TYR A 40 -8.55 7.79 3.48
CA TYR A 40 -8.66 7.83 4.94
C TYR A 40 -8.20 9.19 5.47
N ASP A 41 -8.82 9.64 6.57
CA ASP A 41 -8.47 10.88 7.23
C ASP A 41 -6.98 10.90 7.60
N GLY A 42 -6.29 11.99 7.26
CA GLY A 42 -4.85 12.14 7.49
C GLY A 42 -3.95 11.69 6.33
N ILE A 43 -4.44 10.89 5.38
CA ILE A 43 -3.64 10.43 4.22
C ILE A 43 -3.20 11.60 3.34
N GLU A 44 -4.05 12.61 3.11
CA GLU A 44 -3.65 13.77 2.31
C GLU A 44 -2.47 14.53 2.94
N THR A 45 -2.43 14.61 4.27
CA THR A 45 -1.28 15.20 4.98
C THR A 45 0.00 14.41 4.72
N VAL A 46 -0.09 13.08 4.67
CA VAL A 46 1.06 12.22 4.30
C VAL A 46 1.50 12.50 2.86
N PHE A 47 0.54 12.62 1.94
CA PHE A 47 0.84 12.93 0.53
C PHE A 47 1.54 14.29 0.37
N ASP A 48 1.13 15.28 1.14
CA ASP A 48 1.78 16.60 1.13
C ASP A 48 3.23 16.53 1.60
N ILE A 49 3.51 15.72 2.60
CA ILE A 49 4.90 15.48 3.06
C ILE A 49 5.71 14.76 1.98
N ILE A 50 5.15 13.76 1.32
CA ILE A 50 5.81 13.04 0.22
C ILE A 50 6.16 14.02 -0.91
N ARG A 51 5.22 14.87 -1.34
CA ARG A 51 5.44 15.88 -2.38
C ARG A 51 6.48 16.92 -1.96
N LYS A 52 6.35 17.46 -0.75
CA LYS A 52 7.23 18.51 -0.22
C LYS A 52 8.69 18.08 -0.14
N HIS A 53 8.93 16.83 0.20
CA HIS A 53 10.29 16.30 0.41
C HIS A 53 10.78 15.40 -0.74
N ASP A 54 10.03 15.32 -1.82
CA ASP A 54 10.34 14.48 -3.00
C ASP A 54 10.68 13.03 -2.61
N ILE A 55 9.87 12.46 -1.69
CA ILE A 55 10.07 11.10 -1.19
C ILE A 55 9.61 10.12 -2.26
N LYS A 56 10.46 9.18 -2.62
CA LYS A 56 10.09 8.14 -3.57
C LYS A 56 9.15 7.12 -2.92
N ALA A 57 8.05 6.85 -3.59
CA ALA A 57 7.05 5.89 -3.13
C ALA A 57 6.63 4.93 -4.24
N CYS A 58 6.28 3.71 -3.84
CA CYS A 58 5.77 2.65 -4.70
C CYS A 58 4.51 2.05 -4.09
N ILE A 59 3.50 1.76 -4.91
CA ILE A 59 2.37 0.91 -4.50
C ILE A 59 2.68 -0.54 -4.86
N VAL A 60 2.45 -1.45 -3.91
CA VAL A 60 2.47 -2.90 -4.12
C VAL A 60 1.10 -3.46 -3.75
N SER A 61 0.34 -3.91 -4.73
CA SER A 61 -1.04 -4.38 -4.55
C SER A 61 -1.26 -5.72 -5.23
N THR A 62 -2.18 -6.52 -4.70
CA THR A 62 -2.66 -7.76 -5.34
C THR A 62 -3.72 -7.50 -6.42
N SER A 63 -4.12 -6.26 -6.64
CA SER A 63 -5.02 -5.86 -7.71
C SER A 63 -4.27 -5.70 -9.04
N PRO A 64 -4.97 -5.80 -10.19
CA PRO A 64 -4.37 -5.54 -11.50
C PRO A 64 -3.92 -4.08 -11.63
N LYS A 65 -2.81 -3.87 -12.31
CA LYS A 65 -2.22 -2.54 -12.52
C LYS A 65 -3.19 -1.50 -13.11
N PRO A 66 -4.03 -1.81 -14.12
CA PRO A 66 -5.00 -0.83 -14.64
C PRO A 66 -5.97 -0.29 -13.58
N TYR A 67 -6.43 -1.14 -12.64
CA TYR A 67 -7.25 -0.69 -11.52
C TYR A 67 -6.47 0.24 -10.59
N ILE A 68 -5.25 -0.15 -10.22
CA ILE A 68 -4.39 0.67 -9.35
C ILE A 68 -4.13 2.04 -9.97
N GLU A 69 -3.79 2.08 -11.26
CA GLU A 69 -3.54 3.33 -12.00
C GLU A 69 -4.75 4.27 -11.98
N LYS A 70 -5.96 3.73 -12.13
CA LYS A 70 -7.20 4.52 -12.07
C LYS A 70 -7.45 5.11 -10.69
N VAL A 71 -7.19 4.36 -9.62
CA VAL A 71 -7.30 4.86 -8.25
C VAL A 71 -6.24 5.93 -7.98
N VAL A 72 -5.00 5.67 -8.36
CA VAL A 72 -3.88 6.62 -8.22
C VAL A 72 -4.19 7.93 -8.94
N GLN A 73 -4.70 7.87 -10.15
CA GLN A 73 -5.07 9.05 -10.93
C GLN A 73 -6.23 9.81 -10.29
N HIS A 74 -7.27 9.12 -9.86
CA HIS A 74 -8.46 9.75 -9.26
C HIS A 74 -8.12 10.54 -7.99
N PHE A 75 -7.26 10.00 -7.13
CA PHE A 75 -6.88 10.61 -5.86
C PHE A 75 -5.55 11.39 -5.93
N ASN A 76 -4.95 11.50 -7.10
CA ASN A 76 -3.64 12.15 -7.28
C ASN A 76 -2.59 11.66 -6.27
N ILE A 77 -2.48 10.33 -6.12
CA ILE A 77 -1.58 9.70 -5.15
C ILE A 77 -0.12 9.91 -5.60
N PRO A 78 0.76 10.47 -4.75
CA PRO A 78 2.13 10.81 -5.13
C PRO A 78 3.06 9.59 -5.08
N VAL A 79 2.86 8.64 -6.00
CA VAL A 79 3.73 7.48 -6.16
C VAL A 79 4.44 7.49 -7.50
N SER A 80 5.68 7.03 -7.50
CA SER A 80 6.51 6.96 -8.71
C SER A 80 6.34 5.64 -9.45
N TYR A 81 6.00 4.58 -8.74
CA TYR A 81 5.97 3.22 -9.27
C TYR A 81 4.78 2.44 -8.73
N ILE A 82 4.34 1.46 -9.52
CA ILE A 82 3.25 0.54 -9.20
C ILE A 82 3.70 -0.88 -9.49
N VAL A 83 3.52 -1.78 -8.52
CA VAL A 83 3.66 -3.23 -8.68
C VAL A 83 2.28 -3.84 -8.47
N GLY A 84 1.64 -4.26 -9.54
CA GLY A 84 0.34 -4.91 -9.54
C GLY A 84 0.44 -6.43 -9.61
N TYR A 85 -0.72 -7.09 -9.67
CA TYR A 85 -0.84 -8.55 -9.64
C TYR A 85 0.06 -9.28 -10.64
N HIS A 86 0.20 -8.74 -11.86
CA HIS A 86 0.96 -9.39 -12.95
C HIS A 86 2.45 -8.99 -12.99
N ASP A 87 2.87 -8.00 -12.19
CA ASP A 87 4.22 -7.43 -12.29
C ASP A 87 5.28 -8.22 -11.54
N ALA A 88 4.88 -9.07 -10.59
CA ALA A 88 5.76 -9.94 -9.84
C ALA A 88 5.04 -11.20 -9.40
N LYS A 89 5.72 -12.33 -9.51
CA LYS A 89 5.20 -13.65 -9.14
C LYS A 89 6.24 -14.42 -8.31
N PRO A 90 5.83 -15.15 -7.26
CA PRO A 90 4.47 -15.21 -6.69
C PRO A 90 4.04 -13.88 -6.07
N THR A 91 2.73 -13.72 -5.83
CA THR A 91 2.16 -12.53 -5.17
C THR A 91 2.40 -12.56 -3.65
N LYS A 92 2.04 -11.48 -2.93
CA LYS A 92 2.02 -11.50 -1.47
C LYS A 92 1.29 -12.76 -0.95
N PRO A 93 1.79 -13.43 0.07
CA PRO A 93 2.82 -13.06 1.05
C PRO A 93 4.27 -13.29 0.61
N HIS A 94 4.53 -13.79 -0.61
CA HIS A 94 5.88 -13.98 -1.11
C HIS A 94 6.62 -12.63 -1.23
N PRO A 95 7.95 -12.59 -1.03
CA PRO A 95 8.71 -11.33 -1.10
C PRO A 95 8.86 -10.74 -2.52
N ALA A 96 8.58 -11.50 -3.59
CA ALA A 96 8.80 -11.07 -4.97
C ALA A 96 8.25 -9.66 -5.30
N PRO A 97 6.99 -9.28 -4.92
CA PRO A 97 6.48 -7.95 -5.20
C PRO A 97 7.25 -6.84 -4.47
N MET A 98 7.68 -7.09 -3.24
CA MET A 98 8.46 -6.13 -2.44
C MET A 98 9.87 -5.99 -2.98
N LEU A 99 10.51 -7.06 -3.41
CA LEU A 99 11.83 -7.02 -4.07
C LEU A 99 11.75 -6.24 -5.38
N LYS A 100 10.66 -6.40 -6.15
CA LYS A 100 10.41 -5.60 -7.35
C LYS A 100 10.25 -4.12 -7.05
N ALA A 101 9.56 -3.77 -5.96
CA ALA A 101 9.44 -2.39 -5.52
C ALA A 101 10.81 -1.78 -5.15
N LEU A 102 11.66 -2.51 -4.44
CA LEU A 102 13.02 -2.07 -4.11
C LEU A 102 13.87 -1.81 -5.37
N GLU A 103 13.75 -2.69 -6.37
CA GLU A 103 14.41 -2.50 -7.67
C GLU A 103 13.97 -1.19 -8.34
N LEU A 104 12.66 -0.96 -8.44
CA LEU A 104 12.08 0.26 -9.03
C LEU A 104 12.47 1.53 -8.26
N LEU A 105 12.50 1.45 -6.94
CA LEU A 105 12.91 2.56 -6.07
C LEU A 105 14.43 2.79 -6.08
N CYS A 106 15.20 1.90 -6.70
CA CYS A 106 16.66 1.92 -6.70
C CYS A 106 17.25 1.99 -5.29
N CYS A 107 16.69 1.22 -4.35
CA CYS A 107 17.14 1.22 -2.96
C CYS A 107 17.24 -0.20 -2.39
N ASN A 108 17.95 -0.34 -1.29
CA ASN A 108 17.99 -1.58 -0.52
C ASN A 108 16.92 -1.59 0.58
N ALA A 109 16.65 -2.77 1.15
CA ALA A 109 15.58 -2.96 2.13
C ALA A 109 15.73 -2.06 3.38
N ARG A 110 16.94 -1.76 3.82
CA ARG A 110 17.19 -0.91 5.00
C ARG A 110 16.76 0.54 4.80
N ASN A 111 16.66 0.98 3.54
CA ASN A 111 16.28 2.33 3.16
C ASN A 111 14.81 2.44 2.72
N ALA A 112 14.03 1.38 2.96
CA ALA A 112 12.61 1.33 2.67
C ALA A 112 11.81 0.97 3.92
N ILE A 113 10.55 1.38 3.92
CA ILE A 113 9.55 1.03 4.92
C ILE A 113 8.23 0.77 4.22
N SER A 114 7.49 -0.26 4.66
CA SER A 114 6.24 -0.66 4.03
C SER A 114 5.05 -0.52 4.97
N PHE A 115 3.91 -0.12 4.42
CA PHE A 115 2.66 0.09 5.14
C PHE A 115 1.55 -0.74 4.51
N GLY A 116 0.85 -1.54 5.32
CA GLY A 116 -0.24 -2.39 4.86
C GLY A 116 -1.20 -2.76 5.97
N ASP A 117 -2.40 -3.22 5.58
CA ASP A 117 -3.50 -3.55 6.49
C ASP A 117 -3.74 -5.06 6.64
N ARG A 118 -3.02 -5.89 5.89
CA ARG A 118 -3.19 -7.33 5.87
C ARG A 118 -1.95 -8.08 6.35
N VAL A 119 -2.17 -9.27 6.89
CA VAL A 119 -1.07 -10.17 7.31
C VAL A 119 -0.11 -10.45 6.16
N ILE A 120 -0.63 -10.63 4.94
CA ILE A 120 0.21 -10.89 3.76
C ILE A 120 1.15 -9.73 3.41
N ASP A 121 0.78 -8.49 3.74
CA ASP A 121 1.65 -7.31 3.58
C ASP A 121 2.85 -7.39 4.50
N ILE A 122 2.59 -7.73 5.78
CA ILE A 122 3.63 -7.88 6.79
C ILE A 122 4.58 -9.02 6.42
N GLN A 123 4.04 -10.18 6.07
CA GLN A 123 4.84 -11.35 5.70
C GLN A 123 5.72 -11.10 4.47
N SER A 124 5.16 -10.47 3.43
CA SER A 124 5.89 -10.15 2.19
C SER A 124 7.04 -9.19 2.47
N SER A 125 6.80 -8.16 3.29
CA SER A 125 7.80 -7.16 3.67
C SER A 125 8.91 -7.76 4.51
N ASN A 126 8.56 -8.53 5.54
CA ASN A 126 9.54 -9.20 6.40
C ASN A 126 10.44 -10.16 5.61
N SER A 127 9.84 -10.92 4.70
CA SER A 127 10.59 -11.86 3.84
C SER A 127 11.54 -11.14 2.87
N ALA A 128 11.23 -9.88 2.53
CA ALA A 128 12.11 -9.04 1.72
C ALA A 128 13.13 -8.24 2.56
N GLY A 129 13.11 -8.37 3.89
CA GLY A 129 13.98 -7.64 4.80
C GLY A 129 13.62 -6.17 4.98
N ILE A 130 12.37 -5.80 4.63
CA ILE A 130 11.85 -4.43 4.73
C ILE A 130 11.15 -4.26 6.07
N GLU A 131 11.36 -3.13 6.71
CA GLU A 131 10.64 -2.72 7.91
C GLU A 131 9.14 -2.61 7.62
N SER A 132 8.33 -3.41 8.31
CA SER A 132 6.90 -3.55 8.05
C SER A 132 6.05 -2.82 9.09
N VAL A 133 5.04 -2.11 8.63
CA VAL A 133 4.12 -1.35 9.49
C VAL A 133 2.69 -1.83 9.28
N ALA A 134 2.08 -2.31 10.37
CA ALA A 134 0.67 -2.71 10.40
C ALA A 134 -0.21 -1.47 10.59
N CYS A 135 -1.12 -1.23 9.63
CA CYS A 135 -2.06 -0.11 9.61
C CYS A 135 -3.45 -0.58 10.02
N PHE A 136 -3.98 -0.04 11.13
CA PHE A 136 -5.19 -0.58 11.76
C PHE A 136 -6.49 0.18 11.42
N TRP A 137 -6.44 1.30 10.69
CA TRP A 137 -7.64 2.12 10.44
C TRP A 137 -8.62 1.53 9.42
N GLY A 138 -8.19 0.66 8.51
CA GLY A 138 -9.05 0.07 7.47
C GLY A 138 -9.07 -1.45 7.45
N THR A 139 -8.29 -2.11 8.29
CA THR A 139 -8.12 -3.57 8.22
C THR A 139 -9.39 -4.36 8.54
N LYS A 140 -9.62 -5.41 7.76
CA LYS A 140 -10.64 -6.44 8.01
C LYS A 140 -10.07 -7.67 8.74
N GLU A 141 -8.77 -7.67 9.00
CA GLU A 141 -8.03 -8.77 9.62
C GLU A 141 -7.44 -8.35 10.98
N LYS A 142 -8.12 -7.47 11.72
CA LYS A 142 -7.58 -6.83 12.94
C LYS A 142 -6.94 -7.83 13.92
N GLY A 143 -7.61 -8.93 14.22
CA GLY A 143 -7.12 -9.94 15.14
C GLY A 143 -5.84 -10.63 14.64
N ASP A 144 -5.82 -11.04 13.38
CA ASP A 144 -4.67 -11.72 12.78
C ASP A 144 -3.52 -10.73 12.53
N LEU A 145 -3.82 -9.50 12.12
CA LEU A 145 -2.84 -8.45 11.94
C LEU A 145 -2.15 -8.10 13.26
N LEU A 146 -2.91 -8.03 14.35
CA LEU A 146 -2.37 -7.77 15.70
C LEU A 146 -1.38 -8.85 16.16
N ARG A 147 -1.60 -10.11 15.75
CA ARG A 147 -0.73 -11.24 16.05
C ARG A 147 0.41 -11.43 15.05
N SER A 148 0.45 -10.64 13.99
CA SER A 148 1.51 -10.73 12.97
C SER A 148 2.85 -10.15 13.47
N ASP A 149 3.92 -10.49 12.77
CA ASP A 149 5.29 -10.12 13.15
C ASP A 149 5.72 -8.78 12.53
N TYR A 150 4.94 -7.72 12.76
CA TYR A 150 5.23 -6.38 12.27
C TYR A 150 6.37 -5.71 13.03
N SER A 151 7.08 -4.79 12.38
CA SER A 151 8.08 -3.93 13.03
C SER A 151 7.42 -2.82 13.86
N HIS A 152 6.35 -2.22 13.31
CA HIS A 152 5.56 -1.17 13.96
C HIS A 152 4.07 -1.38 13.73
N ALA A 153 3.26 -0.84 14.64
CA ALA A 153 1.80 -0.77 14.51
C ALA A 153 1.34 0.68 14.67
N ILE A 154 0.48 1.13 13.78
CA ILE A 154 -0.07 2.48 13.80
C ILE A 154 -1.59 2.46 13.65
N ILE A 155 -2.26 3.39 14.31
CA ILE A 155 -3.73 3.48 14.33
C ILE A 155 -4.27 4.71 13.58
N ARG A 156 -3.39 5.65 13.23
CA ARG A 156 -3.74 6.86 12.46
C ARG A 156 -2.75 7.07 11.33
N PRO A 157 -3.21 7.49 10.15
CA PRO A 157 -2.34 7.70 8.99
C PRO A 157 -1.20 8.70 9.23
N GLU A 158 -1.41 9.74 10.02
CA GLU A 158 -0.39 10.76 10.29
C GLU A 158 0.86 10.21 11.00
N GLU A 159 0.72 9.07 11.69
CA GLU A 159 1.86 8.40 12.33
C GLU A 159 2.91 7.91 11.32
N ILE A 160 2.51 7.73 10.06
CA ILE A 160 3.41 7.44 8.93
C ILE A 160 4.53 8.48 8.87
N ILE A 161 4.21 9.76 9.06
CA ILE A 161 5.16 10.87 8.96
C ILE A 161 6.33 10.74 9.95
N THR A 162 6.04 10.20 11.13
CA THR A 162 7.07 9.98 12.15
C THR A 162 8.03 8.85 11.77
N LEU A 163 7.50 7.81 11.14
CA LEU A 163 8.26 6.60 10.79
C LEU A 163 9.14 6.74 9.55
N ILE A 164 8.81 7.67 8.65
CA ILE A 164 9.56 7.90 7.40
C ILE A 164 10.71 8.89 7.55
N ARG A 165 10.79 9.59 8.67
CA ARG A 165 11.88 10.50 9.02
C ARG A 165 13.10 9.73 9.50
#